data_ac6ef414c788d1285a1be17e7d9c1cf3
#
_entry.id   ac6ef414c788d1285a1be17e7d9c1cf3
#
_cell.length_a   1.000
_cell.length_b   1.000
_cell.length_c   1.000
_cell.angle_alpha   90.00
_cell.angle_beta   90.00
_cell.angle_gamma   90.00
#
_symmetry.space_group_name_H-M   'P 1'
#
loop_
_entity.id
_entity.type
_entity.pdbx_description
1 polymer ?
#
loop_
_entity_poly.entity_id
_entity_poly.type
_entity_poly.pdbx_seq_one_letter_code
_entity_poly.pdbx_strand_id
1 'polypeptide(L)'
;KYINDRHLPDKAIDVIDEAGAAQRILPKSKQKKVIGKTEIEEIVAKIARVPSQHVSTDDRAALKNLDRDLKSVVFGQDKAIEALAKAIKMSRSGLGNPAKPIGSFLFSGPTGVGKTEVARQLAYCMGIELVRFDMSEYMERHAVSRLIGAPPGYVGFDQGGQLTEAITKKPHAVLLLDEIEKAHPDI
;
A
#
# COMPACT_ATOMS: atom_id res chain seq x y z
N LYS A 1 14.43 3.44 -1.90
CA LYS A 1 13.36 3.34 -0.90
C LYS A 1 12.06 2.82 -1.53
N TYR A 2 11.64 3.36 -2.70
CA TYR A 2 10.35 3.04 -3.33
C TYR A 2 10.46 2.09 -4.53
N ILE A 3 11.63 1.95 -5.12
CA ILE A 3 11.92 1.06 -6.25
C ILE A 3 12.85 -0.04 -5.71
N ASN A 4 12.31 -1.24 -5.49
CA ASN A 4 13.03 -2.34 -4.83
C ASN A 4 13.51 -3.43 -5.82
N ASP A 5 12.99 -3.42 -7.03
CA ASP A 5 13.29 -4.37 -8.10
C ASP A 5 14.62 -4.10 -8.82
N ARG A 6 15.24 -2.96 -8.57
CA ARG A 6 16.51 -2.53 -9.19
C ARG A 6 17.50 -2.00 -8.16
N HIS A 7 18.80 -2.08 -8.49
CA HIS A 7 19.90 -1.62 -7.65
C HIS A 7 20.50 -0.29 -8.16
N LEU A 8 21.21 0.40 -7.28
CA LEU A 8 22.00 1.55 -7.67
C LEU A 8 23.28 1.06 -8.37
N PRO A 9 23.74 1.75 -9.44
CA PRO A 9 23.27 3.05 -9.94
C PRO A 9 22.10 2.98 -10.93
N ASP A 10 21.76 1.82 -11.48
CA ASP A 10 20.83 1.64 -12.60
C ASP A 10 19.48 2.32 -12.39
N LYS A 11 18.86 2.10 -11.24
CA LYS A 11 17.56 2.74 -10.93
C LYS A 11 17.62 4.27 -10.89
N ALA A 12 18.76 4.85 -10.62
CA ALA A 12 18.92 6.31 -10.64
C ALA A 12 19.00 6.83 -12.07
N ILE A 13 19.71 6.11 -12.93
CA ILE A 13 19.83 6.41 -14.36
C ILE A 13 18.47 6.31 -15.02
N ASP A 14 17.72 5.24 -14.77
CA ASP A 14 16.36 5.04 -15.31
C ASP A 14 15.41 6.19 -14.93
N VAL A 15 15.44 6.63 -13.66
CA VAL A 15 14.59 7.74 -13.20
C VAL A 15 14.96 9.05 -13.92
N ILE A 16 16.25 9.31 -14.15
CA ILE A 16 16.71 10.51 -14.84
C ILE A 16 16.29 10.46 -16.31
N ASP A 17 16.46 9.33 -16.96
CA ASP A 17 16.08 9.14 -18.37
C ASP A 17 14.57 9.26 -18.57
N GLU A 18 13.76 8.65 -17.69
CA GLU A 18 12.30 8.77 -17.74
C GLU A 18 11.85 10.22 -17.50
N ALA A 19 12.51 10.93 -16.57
CA ALA A 19 12.22 12.33 -16.33
C ALA A 19 12.56 13.20 -17.55
N GLY A 20 13.69 12.93 -18.21
CA GLY A 20 14.08 13.59 -19.46
C GLY A 20 13.12 13.30 -20.61
N ALA A 21 12.71 12.05 -20.77
CA ALA A 21 11.73 11.63 -21.77
C ALA A 21 10.36 12.28 -21.54
N ALA A 22 9.88 12.28 -20.31
CA ALA A 22 8.61 12.90 -19.92
C ALA A 22 8.58 14.40 -20.29
N GLN A 23 9.67 15.13 -20.05
CA GLN A 23 9.78 16.54 -20.44
C GLN A 23 9.75 16.75 -21.95
N ARG A 24 10.36 15.87 -22.73
CA ARG A 24 10.38 15.97 -24.21
C ARG A 24 9.02 15.77 -24.85
N ILE A 25 8.16 14.96 -24.25
CA ILE A 25 6.79 14.67 -24.72
C ILE A 25 5.85 15.86 -24.47
N LEU A 26 6.15 16.71 -23.49
CA LEU A 26 5.34 17.89 -23.19
C LEU A 26 5.36 18.92 -24.34
N PRO A 27 4.25 19.67 -24.56
CA PRO A 27 4.25 20.81 -25.47
C PRO A 27 5.35 21.81 -25.09
N LYS A 28 5.99 22.44 -26.10
CA LYS A 28 7.12 23.37 -25.90
C LYS A 28 6.84 24.47 -24.86
N SER A 29 5.59 24.90 -24.73
CA SER A 29 5.18 25.90 -23.75
C SER A 29 5.22 25.40 -22.29
N LYS A 30 5.23 24.08 -22.07
CA LYS A 30 5.24 23.45 -20.74
C LYS A 30 6.56 22.74 -20.43
N GLN A 31 7.50 22.71 -21.39
CA GLN A 31 8.82 22.12 -21.18
C GLN A 31 9.66 22.99 -20.25
N LYS A 32 10.20 22.39 -19.21
CA LYS A 32 11.13 23.04 -18.29
C LYS A 32 12.57 22.83 -18.79
N LYS A 33 13.39 23.89 -18.73
CA LYS A 33 14.82 23.79 -19.08
C LYS A 33 15.64 23.04 -18.04
N VAL A 34 15.16 22.99 -16.81
CA VAL A 34 15.83 22.33 -15.69
C VAL A 34 14.79 21.41 -15.02
N ILE A 35 15.17 20.14 -14.84
CA ILE A 35 14.39 19.17 -14.11
C ILE A 35 14.78 19.29 -12.64
N GLY A 36 13.85 19.68 -11.80
CA GLY A 36 14.05 19.86 -10.36
C GLY A 36 13.65 18.62 -9.55
N LYS A 37 13.69 18.77 -8.24
CA LYS A 37 13.35 17.72 -7.28
C LYS A 37 11.91 17.25 -7.45
N THR A 38 10.98 18.17 -7.67
CA THR A 38 9.54 17.87 -7.81
C THR A 38 9.25 16.96 -9.00
N GLU A 39 9.89 17.23 -10.15
CA GLU A 39 9.72 16.41 -11.34
C GLU A 39 10.27 15.00 -11.14
N ILE A 40 11.40 14.88 -10.46
CA ILE A 40 11.98 13.57 -10.10
C ILE A 40 11.06 12.82 -9.11
N GLU A 41 10.49 13.50 -8.12
CA GLU A 41 9.55 12.91 -7.17
C GLU A 41 8.29 12.40 -7.88
N GLU A 42 7.75 13.13 -8.84
CA GLU A 42 6.61 12.70 -9.65
C GLU A 42 6.93 11.45 -10.49
N ILE A 43 8.10 11.39 -11.10
CA ILE A 43 8.52 10.22 -11.87
C ILE A 43 8.75 9.01 -10.97
N VAL A 44 9.39 9.18 -9.82
CA VAL A 44 9.56 8.11 -8.82
C VAL A 44 8.21 7.61 -8.34
N ALA A 45 7.26 8.51 -8.06
CA ALA A 45 5.91 8.17 -7.67
C ALA A 45 5.21 7.33 -8.74
N LYS A 46 5.35 7.71 -10.00
CA LYS A 46 4.77 7.01 -11.15
C LYS A 46 5.38 5.60 -11.34
N ILE A 47 6.70 5.49 -11.32
CA ILE A 47 7.42 4.21 -11.46
C ILE A 47 7.07 3.27 -10.30
N ALA A 48 7.12 3.78 -9.07
CA ALA A 48 6.85 3.01 -7.87
C ALA A 48 5.35 2.78 -7.60
N ARG A 49 4.47 3.38 -8.40
CA ARG A 49 3.00 3.36 -8.19
C ARG A 49 2.58 3.83 -6.79
N VAL A 50 3.27 4.85 -6.29
CA VAL A 50 3.04 5.47 -4.99
C VAL A 50 2.44 6.86 -5.22
N PRO A 51 1.47 7.32 -4.42
CA PRO A 51 1.03 8.71 -4.49
C PRO A 51 2.21 9.67 -4.32
N SER A 52 2.27 10.72 -5.13
CA SER A 52 3.38 11.70 -5.14
C SER A 52 3.59 12.37 -3.77
N GLN A 53 2.53 12.52 -2.98
CA GLN A 53 2.58 13.02 -1.61
C GLN A 53 3.47 12.21 -0.67
N HIS A 54 3.65 10.89 -0.93
CA HIS A 54 4.51 10.02 -0.12
C HIS A 54 6.00 10.11 -0.44
N VAL A 55 6.34 10.68 -1.58
CA VAL A 55 7.74 10.87 -2.01
C VAL A 55 8.29 12.17 -1.45
N SER A 56 7.41 13.13 -1.11
CA SER A 56 7.78 14.42 -0.55
C SER A 56 8.10 14.34 0.97
N THR A 57 8.72 15.39 1.47
CA THR A 57 9.18 15.50 2.88
C THR A 57 8.04 15.63 3.90
N ASP A 58 6.79 15.80 3.46
CA ASP A 58 5.60 15.98 4.30
C ASP A 58 5.09 14.70 4.99
N ASP A 59 5.64 13.54 4.63
CA ASP A 59 5.30 12.23 5.23
C ASP A 59 5.50 12.24 6.77
N ARG A 60 6.45 13.03 7.27
CA ARG A 60 6.69 13.17 8.72
C ARG A 60 5.57 13.92 9.45
N ALA A 61 4.98 14.92 8.83
CA ALA A 61 3.88 15.68 9.43
C ALA A 61 2.60 14.86 9.51
N ALA A 62 2.27 14.12 8.43
CA ALA A 62 1.15 13.20 8.40
C ALA A 62 1.29 12.09 9.45
N LEU A 63 2.46 11.48 9.58
CA LEU A 63 2.71 10.45 10.58
C LEU A 63 2.69 10.97 12.02
N LYS A 64 3.09 12.21 12.25
CA LYS A 64 3.05 12.84 13.59
C LYS A 64 1.63 12.93 14.12
N ASN A 65 0.70 13.31 13.25
CA ASN A 65 -0.70 13.55 13.60
C ASN A 65 -1.61 12.33 13.43
N LEU A 66 -1.12 11.24 12.85
CA LEU A 66 -1.90 10.04 12.49
C LEU A 66 -2.79 9.53 13.62
N ASP A 67 -2.27 9.45 14.84
CA ASP A 67 -3.01 9.01 16.02
C ASP A 67 -4.20 9.92 16.33
N ARG A 68 -3.96 11.23 16.36
CA ARG A 68 -4.99 12.23 16.60
C ARG A 68 -6.07 12.23 15.51
N ASP A 69 -5.64 12.14 14.26
CA ASP A 69 -6.53 12.23 13.11
C ASP A 69 -7.42 10.97 13.03
N LEU A 70 -6.88 9.79 13.33
CA LEU A 70 -7.68 8.57 13.45
C LEU A 70 -8.67 8.61 14.61
N LYS A 71 -8.26 9.08 15.80
CA LYS A 71 -9.13 9.22 16.98
C LYS A 71 -10.23 10.25 16.79
N SER A 72 -10.04 11.24 15.92
CA SER A 72 -11.08 12.25 15.62
C SER A 72 -12.27 11.68 14.84
N VAL A 73 -12.07 10.56 14.15
CA VAL A 73 -13.07 9.94 13.26
C VAL A 73 -13.57 8.60 13.79
N VAL A 74 -12.70 7.82 14.43
CA VAL A 74 -13.06 6.49 14.97
C VAL A 74 -13.06 6.53 16.48
N PHE A 75 -14.24 6.40 17.07
CA PHE A 75 -14.43 6.49 18.52
C PHE A 75 -14.37 5.12 19.20
N GLY A 76 -13.86 5.09 20.42
CA GLY A 76 -13.82 3.89 21.26
C GLY A 76 -12.78 2.84 20.85
N GLN A 77 -11.84 3.18 19.96
CA GLN A 77 -10.77 2.30 19.51
C GLN A 77 -9.36 2.84 19.87
N ASP A 78 -9.26 3.66 20.91
CA ASP A 78 -8.04 4.38 21.25
C ASP A 78 -6.81 3.48 21.38
N LYS A 79 -6.93 2.35 22.10
CA LYS A 79 -5.83 1.39 22.30
C LYS A 79 -5.36 0.76 20.99
N ALA A 80 -6.31 0.40 20.12
CA ALA A 80 -6.01 -0.18 18.81
C ALA A 80 -5.34 0.85 17.89
N ILE A 81 -5.84 2.08 17.87
CA ILE A 81 -5.28 3.19 17.09
C ILE A 81 -3.86 3.54 17.56
N GLU A 82 -3.62 3.60 18.88
CA GLU A 82 -2.30 3.86 19.44
C GLU A 82 -1.27 2.79 19.05
N ALA A 83 -1.66 1.51 19.18
CA ALA A 83 -0.80 0.40 18.80
C ALA A 83 -0.47 0.43 17.30
N LEU A 84 -1.47 0.69 16.46
CA LEU A 84 -1.34 0.82 15.01
C LEU A 84 -0.41 1.99 14.64
N ALA A 85 -0.68 3.18 15.15
CA ALA A 85 0.10 4.38 14.87
C ALA A 85 1.56 4.24 15.33
N LYS A 86 1.79 3.63 16.50
CA LYS A 86 3.14 3.33 17.00
C LYS A 86 3.91 2.39 16.07
N ALA A 87 3.29 1.30 15.62
CA ALA A 87 3.91 0.34 14.72
C ALA A 87 4.25 0.97 13.35
N ILE A 88 3.35 1.78 12.81
CA ILE A 88 3.59 2.50 11.54
C ILE A 88 4.73 3.50 11.69
N LYS A 89 4.74 4.30 12.76
CA LYS A 89 5.82 5.27 13.04
C LYS A 89 7.17 4.56 13.18
N MET A 90 7.21 3.41 13.88
CA MET A 90 8.43 2.63 14.06
C MET A 90 8.94 2.03 12.74
N SER A 91 8.07 1.48 11.92
CA SER A 91 8.45 0.97 10.60
C SER A 91 8.98 2.07 9.68
N ARG A 92 8.33 3.24 9.67
CA ARG A 92 8.73 4.39 8.86
C ARG A 92 10.00 5.10 9.34
N SER A 93 10.42 4.89 10.59
CA SER A 93 11.70 5.41 11.11
C SER A 93 12.94 4.71 10.55
N GLY A 94 12.75 3.68 9.72
CA GLY A 94 13.85 2.91 9.11
C GLY A 94 14.30 1.71 9.95
N LEU A 95 13.66 1.45 11.08
CA LEU A 95 13.94 0.28 11.93
C LEU A 95 13.25 -1.00 11.46
N GLY A 96 12.34 -0.87 10.46
CA GLY A 96 11.63 -2.00 9.87
C GLY A 96 12.45 -2.73 8.81
N ASN A 97 12.15 -4.00 8.57
CA ASN A 97 12.72 -4.76 7.46
C ASN A 97 12.01 -4.33 6.14
N PRO A 98 12.73 -3.82 5.13
CA PRO A 98 12.13 -3.35 3.88
C PRO A 98 11.46 -4.47 3.05
N ALA A 99 11.81 -5.74 3.29
CA ALA A 99 11.21 -6.88 2.61
C ALA A 99 9.91 -7.37 3.26
N LYS A 100 9.53 -6.80 4.41
CA LYS A 100 8.31 -7.18 5.14
C LYS A 100 7.27 -6.05 5.07
N PRO A 101 5.97 -6.36 5.19
CA PRO A 101 4.95 -5.34 5.35
C PRO A 101 5.22 -4.49 6.59
N ILE A 102 4.71 -3.26 6.60
CA ILE A 102 4.82 -2.32 7.71
C ILE A 102 4.35 -2.94 9.03
N GLY A 103 3.31 -3.75 8.97
CA GLY A 103 2.78 -4.52 10.08
C GLY A 103 1.61 -5.37 9.64
N SER A 104 1.33 -6.43 10.41
CA SER A 104 0.12 -7.22 10.32
C SER A 104 -0.62 -7.05 11.63
N PHE A 105 -1.91 -6.71 11.54
CA PHE A 105 -2.74 -6.38 12.71
C PHE A 105 -4.01 -7.21 12.67
N LEU A 106 -4.32 -7.87 13.77
CA LEU A 106 -5.58 -8.57 13.97
C LEU A 106 -6.50 -7.73 14.84
N PHE A 107 -7.62 -7.30 14.27
CA PHE A 107 -8.69 -6.62 15.00
C PHE A 107 -9.78 -7.63 15.37
N SER A 108 -9.89 -7.94 16.65
CA SER A 108 -10.95 -8.83 17.18
C SER A 108 -11.94 -8.04 18.04
N GLY A 109 -13.19 -8.45 18.02
CA GLY A 109 -14.26 -7.84 18.81
C GLY A 109 -15.63 -7.98 18.14
N PRO A 110 -16.71 -7.57 18.81
CA PRO A 110 -18.07 -7.71 18.31
C PRO A 110 -18.28 -6.90 17.02
N THR A 111 -19.35 -7.23 16.30
CA THR A 111 -19.74 -6.51 15.08
C THR A 111 -20.13 -5.06 15.41
N GLY A 112 -19.84 -4.13 14.50
CA GLY A 112 -20.27 -2.74 14.63
C GLY A 112 -19.36 -1.85 15.48
N VAL A 113 -18.27 -2.36 16.06
CA VAL A 113 -17.34 -1.55 16.89
C VAL A 113 -16.31 -0.73 16.10
N GLY A 114 -16.38 -0.73 14.77
CA GLY A 114 -15.53 0.11 13.92
C GLY A 114 -14.25 -0.53 13.42
N LYS A 115 -14.05 -1.86 13.52
CA LYS A 115 -12.84 -2.55 13.06
C LYS A 115 -12.47 -2.23 11.59
N THR A 116 -13.42 -2.38 10.69
CA THR A 116 -13.27 -2.08 9.25
C THR A 116 -13.04 -0.60 9.01
N GLU A 117 -13.69 0.26 9.82
CA GLU A 117 -13.55 1.71 9.69
C GLU A 117 -12.16 2.20 10.05
N VAL A 118 -11.50 1.61 11.06
CA VAL A 118 -10.09 1.93 11.37
C VAL A 118 -9.20 1.72 10.15
N ALA A 119 -9.36 0.59 9.44
CA ALA A 119 -8.57 0.30 8.25
C ALA A 119 -8.85 1.29 7.09
N ARG A 120 -10.12 1.67 6.91
CA ARG A 120 -10.53 2.66 5.90
C ARG A 120 -9.95 4.03 6.19
N GLN A 121 -10.08 4.49 7.42
CA GLN A 121 -9.56 5.80 7.83
C GLN A 121 -8.03 5.83 7.84
N LEU A 122 -7.38 4.72 8.16
CA LEU A 122 -5.93 4.59 8.03
C LEU A 122 -5.49 4.79 6.57
N ALA A 123 -6.14 4.12 5.61
CA ALA A 123 -5.83 4.27 4.20
C ALA A 123 -6.02 5.73 3.75
N TYR A 124 -7.11 6.37 4.18
CA TYR A 124 -7.39 7.77 3.90
C TYR A 124 -6.33 8.71 4.48
N CYS A 125 -6.01 8.60 5.78
CA CYS A 125 -5.00 9.44 6.45
C CYS A 125 -3.60 9.24 5.87
N MET A 126 -3.30 8.03 5.40
CA MET A 126 -2.04 7.70 4.75
C MET A 126 -2.01 8.06 3.25
N GLY A 127 -3.15 8.47 2.65
CA GLY A 127 -3.26 8.77 1.23
C GLY A 127 -2.95 7.58 0.33
N ILE A 128 -3.18 6.35 0.80
CA ILE A 128 -2.98 5.10 0.07
C ILE A 128 -4.32 4.40 -0.15
N GLU A 129 -4.36 3.45 -1.08
CA GLU A 129 -5.59 2.74 -1.36
C GLU A 129 -5.90 1.67 -0.31
N LEU A 130 -7.20 1.41 -0.11
CA LEU A 130 -7.69 0.27 0.63
C LEU A 130 -8.03 -0.86 -0.35
N VAL A 131 -7.35 -1.98 -0.22
CA VAL A 131 -7.67 -3.23 -0.91
C VAL A 131 -8.38 -4.14 0.08
N ARG A 132 -9.68 -4.36 -0.14
CA ARG A 132 -10.52 -5.17 0.74
C ARG A 132 -10.90 -6.48 0.08
N PHE A 133 -10.75 -7.57 0.82
CA PHE A 133 -11.29 -8.88 0.50
C PHE A 133 -12.21 -9.33 1.63
N ASP A 134 -13.43 -9.70 1.28
CA ASP A 134 -14.38 -10.29 2.22
C ASP A 134 -14.17 -11.82 2.22
N MET A 135 -13.68 -12.33 3.34
CA MET A 135 -13.33 -13.74 3.44
C MET A 135 -14.55 -14.67 3.44
N SER A 136 -15.74 -14.13 3.60
CA SER A 136 -16.98 -14.92 3.42
C SER A 136 -17.16 -15.44 1.98
N GLU A 137 -16.54 -14.79 0.99
CA GLU A 137 -16.52 -15.25 -0.40
C GLU A 137 -15.52 -16.39 -0.65
N TYR A 138 -14.66 -16.68 0.32
CA TYR A 138 -13.56 -17.64 0.24
C TYR A 138 -13.67 -18.77 1.26
N MET A 139 -14.89 -19.15 1.60
CA MET A 139 -15.16 -20.27 2.51
C MET A 139 -14.90 -21.63 1.87
N GLU A 140 -15.06 -21.74 0.56
CA GLU A 140 -14.95 -22.98 -0.18
C GLU A 140 -13.53 -23.21 -0.68
N ARG A 141 -13.12 -24.49 -0.70
CA ARG A 141 -11.74 -24.86 -1.13
C ARG A 141 -11.38 -24.36 -2.54
N HIS A 142 -12.32 -24.37 -3.48
CA HIS A 142 -12.08 -23.86 -4.83
C HIS A 142 -11.86 -22.35 -4.88
N ALA A 143 -12.38 -21.60 -3.91
CA ALA A 143 -12.19 -20.17 -3.82
C ALA A 143 -10.77 -19.78 -3.38
N VAL A 144 -10.05 -20.69 -2.70
CA VAL A 144 -8.63 -20.50 -2.33
C VAL A 144 -7.79 -20.25 -3.59
N SER A 145 -7.96 -21.12 -4.61
CA SER A 145 -7.22 -20.95 -5.89
C SER A 145 -7.58 -19.65 -6.61
N ARG A 146 -8.80 -19.15 -6.47
CA ARG A 146 -9.21 -17.85 -7.00
C ARG A 146 -8.51 -16.69 -6.29
N LEU A 147 -8.30 -16.81 -4.97
CA LEU A 147 -7.66 -15.76 -4.18
C LEU A 147 -6.14 -15.70 -4.41
N ILE A 148 -5.45 -16.82 -4.28
CA ILE A 148 -3.97 -16.89 -4.30
C ILE A 148 -3.38 -17.40 -5.62
N GLY A 149 -4.20 -17.92 -6.52
CA GLY A 149 -3.80 -18.56 -7.77
C GLY A 149 -3.80 -20.08 -7.69
N ALA A 150 -3.93 -20.75 -8.84
CA ALA A 150 -3.87 -22.19 -8.92
C ALA A 150 -2.40 -22.68 -8.90
N PRO A 151 -2.11 -23.82 -8.24
CA PRO A 151 -0.79 -24.44 -8.30
C PRO A 151 -0.42 -24.87 -9.73
N PRO A 152 0.89 -24.99 -10.05
CA PRO A 152 1.35 -25.50 -11.33
C PRO A 152 0.71 -26.86 -11.66
N GLY A 153 0.21 -27.00 -12.89
CA GLY A 153 -0.43 -28.23 -13.37
C GLY A 153 -1.95 -28.30 -13.20
N TYR A 154 -2.57 -27.31 -12.57
CA TYR A 154 -4.02 -27.20 -12.48
C TYR A 154 -4.59 -26.25 -13.53
N VAL A 155 -5.85 -26.46 -13.91
CA VAL A 155 -6.57 -25.59 -14.84
C VAL A 155 -6.65 -24.19 -14.23
N GLY A 156 -6.25 -23.18 -15.02
CA GLY A 156 -6.22 -21.77 -14.54
C GLY A 156 -4.89 -21.35 -13.90
N PHE A 157 -3.83 -22.14 -13.97
CA PHE A 157 -2.50 -21.77 -13.48
C PHE A 157 -1.97 -20.45 -14.08
N ASP A 158 -2.28 -20.18 -15.36
CA ASP A 158 -1.88 -18.95 -16.05
C ASP A 158 -2.64 -17.70 -15.52
N GLN A 159 -3.70 -17.89 -14.76
CA GLN A 159 -4.45 -16.81 -14.13
C GLN A 159 -3.88 -16.55 -12.75
N GLY A 160 -3.33 -15.37 -12.54
CA GLY A 160 -2.89 -14.92 -11.22
C GLY A 160 -4.04 -14.91 -10.21
N GLY A 161 -3.73 -15.09 -8.93
CA GLY A 161 -4.74 -14.95 -7.87
C GLY A 161 -5.18 -13.49 -7.72
N GLN A 162 -6.44 -13.29 -7.35
CA GLN A 162 -7.01 -11.95 -7.17
C GLN A 162 -6.21 -11.11 -6.16
N LEU A 163 -5.74 -11.72 -5.07
CA LEU A 163 -4.90 -11.07 -4.07
C LEU A 163 -3.55 -10.67 -4.64
N THR A 164 -2.87 -11.61 -5.32
CA THR A 164 -1.55 -11.38 -5.90
C THR A 164 -1.58 -10.31 -6.98
N GLU A 165 -2.61 -10.31 -7.82
CA GLU A 165 -2.82 -9.27 -8.83
C GLU A 165 -3.11 -7.90 -8.20
N ALA A 166 -3.97 -7.85 -7.18
CA ALA A 166 -4.32 -6.61 -6.51
C ALA A 166 -3.08 -5.96 -5.86
N ILE A 167 -2.25 -6.75 -5.18
CA ILE A 167 -1.01 -6.26 -4.54
C ILE A 167 0.04 -5.88 -5.59
N THR A 168 0.15 -6.61 -6.70
CA THR A 168 1.07 -6.25 -7.79
C THR A 168 0.65 -4.94 -8.46
N LYS A 169 -0.65 -4.71 -8.63
CA LYS A 169 -1.19 -3.46 -9.17
C LYS A 169 -1.04 -2.28 -8.19
N LYS A 170 -1.14 -2.55 -6.87
CA LYS A 170 -1.16 -1.55 -5.80
C LYS A 170 -0.22 -1.96 -4.66
N PRO A 171 1.11 -1.88 -4.88
CA PRO A 171 2.10 -2.37 -3.91
C PRO A 171 2.14 -1.58 -2.60
N HIS A 172 1.60 -0.35 -2.60
CA HIS A 172 1.46 0.49 -1.42
C HIS A 172 -0.03 0.68 -1.12
N ALA A 173 -0.60 -0.26 -0.37
CA ALA A 173 -2.00 -0.26 0.00
C ALA A 173 -2.18 -0.74 1.44
N VAL A 174 -3.31 -0.45 2.02
CA VAL A 174 -3.83 -1.15 3.20
C VAL A 174 -4.59 -2.36 2.70
N LEU A 175 -4.10 -3.56 3.00
CA LEU A 175 -4.81 -4.80 2.73
C LEU A 175 -5.72 -5.12 3.92
N LEU A 176 -7.01 -5.21 3.68
CA LEU A 176 -8.01 -5.61 4.67
C LEU A 176 -8.60 -6.97 4.27
N LEU A 177 -8.37 -7.96 5.10
CA LEU A 177 -9.04 -9.25 5.04
C LEU A 177 -10.18 -9.22 6.07
N ASP A 178 -11.39 -8.94 5.60
CA ASP A 178 -12.56 -8.79 6.46
C ASP A 178 -13.19 -10.16 6.74
N GLU A 179 -13.72 -10.36 7.95
CA GLU A 179 -14.34 -11.61 8.39
C GLU A 179 -13.42 -12.84 8.23
N ILE A 180 -12.15 -12.68 8.63
CA ILE A 180 -11.11 -13.71 8.46
C ILE A 180 -11.47 -15.07 9.05
N GLU A 181 -12.34 -15.10 10.06
CA GLU A 181 -12.86 -16.32 10.70
C GLU A 181 -13.72 -17.17 9.77
N LYS A 182 -14.22 -16.61 8.67
CA LYS A 182 -15.00 -17.33 7.66
C LYS A 182 -14.17 -17.92 6.54
N ALA A 183 -12.89 -17.54 6.47
CA ALA A 183 -11.98 -18.04 5.44
C ALA A 183 -11.79 -19.55 5.53
N HIS A 184 -11.58 -20.20 4.38
CA HIS A 184 -11.15 -21.61 4.36
C HIS A 184 -9.83 -21.76 5.11
N PRO A 185 -9.61 -22.86 5.87
CA PRO A 185 -8.38 -23.08 6.65
C PRO A 185 -7.07 -23.08 5.82
N ASP A 186 -7.16 -23.30 4.52
CA ASP A 186 -6.00 -23.28 3.61
C ASP A 186 -5.57 -21.85 3.20
N ILE A 187 -6.32 -20.81 3.59
CA ILE A 187 -5.98 -19.39 3.44
C ILE A 187 -5.24 -18.89 4.66
#